data_bd7d33d3ba6075f04416084c4fd8073a
#
_entry.id   bd7d33d3ba6075f04416084c4fd8073a
#
_cell.length_a   1.000
_cell.length_b   1.000
_cell.length_c   1.000
_cell.angle_alpha   90.00
_cell.angle_beta   90.00
_cell.angle_gamma   90.00
#
_symmetry.space_group_name_H-M   'P 1'
#
loop_
_entity.id
_entity.type
_entity.pdbx_description
1 polymer ?
#
loop_
_entity_poly.entity_id
_entity_poly.type
_entity_poly.pdbx_seq_one_letter_code
_entity_poly.pdbx_strand_id
1 'polypeptide(L)'
;MKPTLEALKVRIAVGSDFIGWELKATLTELLKAHPKVTALEDLGVSSREDKSDYPDIGFALARFIAQGKADRGLLICGTGIGMAISANKVPGIRAATTHDPYSLERAILSNNCQIICMGARVVTAELAKSLIAPWLEYTFDTAGPSSSKVDKINTLEREGL
;
A
#
# COMPACT_ATOMS: atom_id res chain seq x y z
N MET A 1 -11.72 13.16 -29.35
CA MET A 1 -10.94 13.90 -28.31
C MET A 1 -10.54 12.90 -27.24
N LYS A 2 -9.25 12.62 -27.10
CA LYS A 2 -8.78 11.80 -25.97
C LYS A 2 -9.03 12.62 -24.70
N PRO A 3 -9.61 12.06 -23.63
CA PRO A 3 -9.72 12.79 -22.38
C PRO A 3 -8.31 13.20 -21.96
N THR A 4 -8.13 14.47 -21.68
CA THR A 4 -6.95 14.99 -20.99
C THR A 4 -6.82 14.16 -19.73
N LEU A 5 -5.66 13.51 -19.54
CA LEU A 5 -5.26 12.85 -18.31
C LEU A 5 -5.22 13.91 -17.20
N GLU A 6 -6.37 14.22 -16.61
CA GLU A 6 -6.38 14.72 -15.25
C GLU A 6 -5.74 13.64 -14.40
N ALA A 7 -4.55 13.93 -13.91
CA ALA A 7 -3.78 12.98 -13.13
C ALA A 7 -4.67 12.46 -11.99
N LEU A 8 -5.01 11.16 -12.02
CA LEU A 8 -5.86 10.53 -11.03
C LEU A 8 -5.31 10.87 -9.64
N LYS A 9 -6.05 11.71 -8.93
CA LYS A 9 -5.71 12.12 -7.58
C LYS A 9 -5.97 10.96 -6.62
N VAL A 10 -5.13 10.81 -5.61
CA VAL A 10 -5.14 9.67 -4.72
C VAL A 10 -5.00 10.11 -3.25
N ARG A 11 -5.80 9.47 -2.39
CA ARG A 11 -5.70 9.60 -0.94
C ARG A 11 -4.89 8.43 -0.41
N ILE A 12 -3.88 8.72 0.39
CA ILE A 12 -2.91 7.73 0.88
C ILE A 12 -3.06 7.56 2.40
N ALA A 13 -2.99 6.33 2.86
CA ALA A 13 -2.74 5.99 4.25
C ALA A 13 -1.34 5.39 4.39
N VAL A 14 -0.59 5.80 5.39
CA VAL A 14 0.73 5.25 5.72
C VAL A 14 0.72 4.67 7.12
N GLY A 15 1.53 3.64 7.37
CA GLY A 15 1.69 3.07 8.68
C GLY A 15 2.99 2.29 8.83
N SER A 16 3.56 2.30 10.01
CA SER A 16 4.70 1.44 10.36
C SER A 16 4.70 1.10 11.84
N ASP A 17 5.36 0.00 12.19
CA ASP A 17 5.85 -0.24 13.54
C ASP A 17 7.12 0.59 13.82
N PHE A 18 7.69 0.44 15.01
CA PHE A 18 8.88 1.17 15.44
C PHE A 18 10.13 0.87 14.58
N ILE A 19 10.20 -0.31 13.92
CA ILE A 19 11.32 -0.67 13.03
C ILE A 19 11.24 0.12 11.72
N GLY A 20 10.03 0.29 11.21
CA GLY A 20 9.77 1.00 9.96
C GLY A 20 9.64 2.52 10.09
N TRP A 21 9.67 3.05 11.30
CA TRP A 21 9.35 4.45 11.58
C TRP A 21 10.17 5.46 10.79
N GLU A 22 11.50 5.30 10.70
CA GLU A 22 12.36 6.24 9.96
C GLU A 22 12.08 6.21 8.46
N LEU A 23 11.93 5.00 7.90
CA LEU A 23 11.61 4.86 6.49
C LEU A 23 10.22 5.42 6.18
N LYS A 24 9.23 5.18 7.06
CA LYS A 24 7.90 5.78 6.95
C LYS A 24 7.99 7.30 6.93
N ALA A 25 8.71 7.92 7.86
CA ALA A 25 8.87 9.37 7.92
C ALA A 25 9.45 9.93 6.61
N THR A 26 10.49 9.30 6.09
CA THR A 26 11.13 9.68 4.82
C THR A 26 10.16 9.59 3.64
N LEU A 27 9.43 8.48 3.50
CA LEU A 27 8.50 8.29 2.39
C LEU A 27 7.23 9.13 2.52
N THR A 28 6.79 9.43 3.74
CA THR A 28 5.67 10.33 4.01
C THR A 28 5.92 11.73 3.48
N GLU A 29 7.12 12.28 3.68
CA GLU A 29 7.45 13.59 3.13
C GLU A 29 7.48 13.59 1.59
N LEU A 30 7.98 12.53 0.99
CA LEU A 30 7.95 12.37 -0.47
C LEU A 30 6.51 12.29 -1.00
N LEU A 31 5.65 11.54 -0.33
CA LEU A 31 4.24 11.42 -0.69
C LEU A 31 3.48 12.73 -0.55
N LYS A 32 3.69 13.48 0.54
CA LYS A 32 3.08 14.82 0.74
C LYS A 32 3.44 15.80 -0.36
N ALA A 33 4.67 15.72 -0.86
CA ALA A 33 5.15 16.61 -1.93
C ALA A 33 4.63 16.19 -3.33
N HIS A 34 4.05 15.01 -3.48
CA HIS A 34 3.66 14.50 -4.79
C HIS A 34 2.33 15.09 -5.26
N PRO A 35 2.24 15.65 -6.49
CA PRO A 35 1.06 16.40 -6.96
C PRO A 35 -0.23 15.54 -7.08
N LYS A 36 -0.11 14.23 -7.17
CA LYS A 36 -1.26 13.32 -7.19
C LYS A 36 -1.85 13.03 -5.82
N VAL A 37 -1.10 13.24 -4.74
CA VAL A 37 -1.55 12.95 -3.37
C VAL A 37 -2.38 14.13 -2.86
N THR A 38 -3.66 13.90 -2.61
CA THR A 38 -4.60 14.93 -2.15
C THR A 38 -4.88 14.89 -0.67
N ALA A 39 -4.65 13.75 -0.04
CA ALA A 39 -4.74 13.56 1.40
C ALA A 39 -3.78 12.45 1.83
N LEU A 40 -3.21 12.59 3.00
CA LEU A 40 -2.34 11.59 3.60
C LEU A 40 -2.67 11.46 5.08
N GLU A 41 -2.98 10.23 5.51
CA GLU A 41 -3.23 9.88 6.91
C GLU A 41 -2.14 8.94 7.40
N ASP A 42 -1.55 9.24 8.54
CA ASP A 42 -0.56 8.39 9.20
C ASP A 42 -1.25 7.62 10.35
N LEU A 43 -1.37 6.32 10.20
CA LEU A 43 -1.98 5.39 11.15
C LEU A 43 -0.94 4.54 11.90
N GLY A 44 0.34 4.81 11.70
CA GLY A 44 1.44 4.09 12.31
C GLY A 44 1.92 4.72 13.62
N VAL A 45 3.01 4.17 14.15
CA VAL A 45 3.66 4.73 15.32
C VAL A 45 4.24 6.12 15.04
N SER A 46 4.20 6.98 16.03
CA SER A 46 4.71 8.36 15.93
C SER A 46 6.17 8.51 16.38
N SER A 47 6.73 7.46 16.97
CA SER A 47 8.11 7.45 17.46
C SER A 47 8.67 6.03 17.56
N ARG A 48 9.99 5.92 17.78
CA ARG A 48 10.65 4.62 18.01
C ARG A 48 10.32 4.00 19.36
N GLU A 49 9.87 4.79 20.30
CA GLU A 49 9.51 4.37 21.67
C GLU A 49 8.13 3.72 21.71
N ASP A 50 7.27 4.01 20.75
CA ASP A 50 5.98 3.32 20.60
C ASP A 50 6.21 1.89 20.10
N LYS A 51 5.94 0.92 20.96
CA LYS A 51 6.15 -0.51 20.70
C LYS A 51 4.87 -1.22 20.25
N SER A 52 3.89 -0.49 19.72
CA SER A 52 2.70 -1.09 19.12
C SER A 52 3.07 -2.15 18.09
N ASP A 53 2.39 -3.27 18.16
CA ASP A 53 2.67 -4.42 17.29
C ASP A 53 2.25 -4.15 15.85
N TYR A 54 3.04 -4.63 14.89
CA TYR A 54 2.77 -4.44 13.47
C TYR A 54 1.38 -4.92 13.02
N PRO A 55 0.77 -6.01 13.57
CA PRO A 55 -0.55 -6.44 13.14
C PRO A 55 -1.63 -5.41 13.44
N ASP A 56 -1.58 -4.73 14.59
CA ASP A 56 -2.56 -3.72 14.97
C ASP A 56 -2.57 -2.56 13.96
N ILE A 57 -1.38 -2.13 13.55
CA ILE A 57 -1.21 -1.08 12.54
C ILE A 57 -1.68 -1.57 11.17
N GLY A 58 -1.29 -2.81 10.78
CA GLY A 58 -1.72 -3.43 9.54
C GLY A 58 -3.24 -3.54 9.43
N PHE A 59 -3.92 -3.98 10.50
CA PHE A 59 -5.38 -4.05 10.55
C PHE A 59 -6.03 -2.66 10.49
N ALA A 60 -5.50 -1.69 11.24
CA ALA A 60 -6.06 -0.35 11.29
C ALA A 60 -6.03 0.30 9.90
N LEU A 61 -4.89 0.26 9.21
CA LEU A 61 -4.74 0.83 7.89
C LEU A 61 -5.58 0.10 6.84
N ALA A 62 -5.59 -1.23 6.86
CA ALA A 62 -6.39 -2.03 5.94
C ALA A 62 -7.90 -1.74 6.10
N ARG A 63 -8.40 -1.64 7.33
CA ARG A 63 -9.78 -1.24 7.61
C ARG A 63 -10.08 0.18 7.17
N PHE A 64 -9.15 1.11 7.33
CA PHE A 64 -9.29 2.49 6.88
C PHE A 64 -9.52 2.56 5.37
N ILE A 65 -8.77 1.79 4.59
CA ILE A 65 -8.93 1.67 3.14
C ILE A 65 -10.23 0.94 2.78
N ALA A 66 -10.55 -0.17 3.44
CA ALA A 66 -11.79 -0.92 3.20
C ALA A 66 -13.05 -0.07 3.45
N GLN A 67 -12.98 0.91 4.35
CA GLN A 67 -14.03 1.89 4.62
C GLN A 67 -14.09 3.04 3.60
N GLY A 68 -13.25 3.03 2.57
CA GLY A 68 -13.20 4.07 1.55
C GLY A 68 -12.59 5.42 2.01
N LYS A 69 -11.86 5.43 3.13
CA LYS A 69 -11.23 6.64 3.70
C LYS A 69 -9.91 6.99 3.03
N ALA A 70 -9.23 6.03 2.42
CA ALA A 70 -8.09 6.22 1.54
C ALA A 70 -8.19 5.27 0.34
N ASP A 71 -7.46 5.56 -0.72
CA ASP A 71 -7.47 4.78 -1.96
C ASP A 71 -6.32 3.78 -2.00
N ARG A 72 -5.18 4.12 -1.41
CA ARG A 72 -3.97 3.29 -1.36
C ARG A 72 -3.28 3.38 -0.01
N GLY A 73 -2.52 2.34 0.32
CA GLY A 73 -1.77 2.24 1.55
C GLY A 73 -0.31 1.86 1.37
N LEU A 74 0.53 2.39 2.26
CA LEU A 74 1.92 2.01 2.41
C LEU A 74 2.14 1.54 3.85
N LEU A 75 2.53 0.28 4.02
CA LEU A 75 2.85 -0.32 5.31
C LEU A 75 4.32 -0.71 5.39
N ILE A 76 4.96 -0.42 6.51
CA ILE A 76 6.39 -0.68 6.70
C ILE A 76 6.61 -1.34 8.07
N CYS A 77 7.34 -2.45 8.06
CA CYS A 77 7.89 -3.07 9.27
C CYS A 77 9.33 -3.53 8.99
N GLY A 78 9.86 -4.48 9.71
CA GLY A 78 11.21 -5.00 9.47
C GLY A 78 11.39 -5.66 8.10
N THR A 79 10.39 -6.44 7.66
CA THR A 79 10.43 -7.22 6.40
C THR A 79 9.29 -6.89 5.43
N GLY A 80 8.25 -6.20 5.88
CA GLY A 80 7.01 -6.00 5.13
C GLY A 80 6.09 -7.22 5.10
N ILE A 81 6.57 -8.39 5.50
CA ILE A 81 5.83 -9.66 5.39
C ILE A 81 4.66 -9.68 6.36
N GLY A 82 4.90 -9.42 7.65
CA GLY A 82 3.85 -9.42 8.67
C GLY A 82 2.77 -8.36 8.42
N MET A 83 3.15 -7.20 7.90
CA MET A 83 2.21 -6.16 7.49
C MET A 83 1.30 -6.65 6.35
N ALA A 84 1.87 -7.30 5.33
CA ALA A 84 1.09 -7.83 4.22
C ALA A 84 0.11 -8.93 4.68
N ILE A 85 0.58 -9.87 5.51
CA ILE A 85 -0.26 -10.92 6.07
C ILE A 85 -1.42 -10.32 6.87
N SER A 86 -1.14 -9.37 7.75
CA SER A 86 -2.14 -8.72 8.58
C SER A 86 -3.18 -7.97 7.75
N ALA A 87 -2.74 -7.15 6.82
CA ALA A 87 -3.62 -6.38 5.95
C ALA A 87 -4.55 -7.28 5.13
N ASN A 88 -4.04 -8.40 4.61
CA ASN A 88 -4.82 -9.37 3.84
C ASN A 88 -5.89 -10.12 4.66
N LYS A 89 -5.90 -10.02 5.98
CA LYS A 89 -6.98 -10.55 6.82
C LYS A 89 -8.23 -9.66 6.83
N VAL A 90 -8.13 -8.45 6.31
CA VAL A 90 -9.28 -7.53 6.22
C VAL A 90 -10.00 -7.77 4.88
N PRO A 91 -11.28 -8.14 4.89
CA PRO A 91 -12.04 -8.42 3.67
C PRO A 91 -11.98 -7.27 2.66
N GLY A 92 -11.81 -7.61 1.38
CA GLY A 92 -11.70 -6.66 0.27
C GLY A 92 -10.30 -6.06 0.07
N ILE A 93 -9.35 -6.35 0.95
CA ILE A 93 -7.98 -5.83 0.88
C ILE A 93 -7.04 -6.85 0.24
N ARG A 94 -6.24 -6.35 -0.70
CA ARG A 94 -5.10 -7.04 -1.29
C ARG A 94 -3.85 -6.23 -1.01
N ALA A 95 -2.95 -6.82 -0.23
CA ALA A 95 -1.67 -6.25 0.17
C ALA A 95 -0.53 -7.15 -0.31
N ALA A 96 0.53 -6.57 -0.82
CA ALA A 96 1.70 -7.31 -1.28
C ALA A 96 2.99 -6.68 -0.77
N THR A 97 3.95 -7.54 -0.39
CA THR A 97 5.32 -7.10 -0.10
C THR A 97 6.04 -6.84 -1.42
N THR A 98 6.51 -5.61 -1.61
CA THR A 98 7.13 -5.16 -2.86
C THR A 98 8.46 -4.47 -2.59
N HIS A 99 9.55 -5.11 -3.01
CA HIS A 99 10.91 -4.60 -2.80
C HIS A 99 11.66 -4.33 -4.12
N ASP A 100 10.99 -4.48 -5.25
CA ASP A 100 11.55 -4.31 -6.58
C ASP A 100 10.52 -3.69 -7.55
N PRO A 101 10.97 -3.06 -8.65
CA PRO A 101 10.06 -2.42 -9.59
C PRO A 101 9.07 -3.38 -10.26
N TYR A 102 9.48 -4.60 -10.57
CA TYR A 102 8.62 -5.54 -11.26
C TYR A 102 7.50 -6.08 -10.36
N SER A 103 7.83 -6.49 -9.13
CA SER A 103 6.82 -6.91 -8.15
C SER A 103 5.84 -5.79 -7.83
N LEU A 104 6.33 -4.55 -7.70
CA LEU A 104 5.50 -3.37 -7.49
C LEU A 104 4.50 -3.16 -8.64
N GLU A 105 4.99 -3.18 -9.87
CA GLU A 105 4.16 -3.04 -11.06
C GLU A 105 3.07 -4.12 -11.09
N ARG A 106 3.45 -5.38 -10.89
CA ARG A 106 2.51 -6.52 -10.92
C ARG A 106 1.54 -6.53 -9.76
N ALA A 107 1.92 -6.03 -8.59
CA ALA A 107 1.00 -5.86 -7.46
C ALA A 107 -0.22 -5.01 -7.86
N ILE A 108 0.01 -3.94 -8.61
CA ILE A 108 -1.09 -3.07 -9.07
C ILE A 108 -1.71 -3.60 -10.36
N LEU A 109 -0.91 -3.76 -11.42
CA LEU A 109 -1.45 -4.04 -12.76
C LEU A 109 -2.01 -5.45 -12.92
N SER A 110 -1.56 -6.42 -12.12
CA SER A 110 -2.05 -7.81 -12.18
C SER A 110 -2.94 -8.21 -11.01
N ASN A 111 -2.75 -7.62 -9.83
CA ASN A 111 -3.41 -8.06 -8.60
C ASN A 111 -4.32 -7.00 -7.98
N ASN A 112 -4.37 -5.80 -8.53
CA ASN A 112 -5.18 -4.69 -8.02
C ASN A 112 -4.99 -4.49 -6.50
N CYS A 113 -3.72 -4.52 -6.04
CA CYS A 113 -3.40 -4.31 -4.64
C CYS A 113 -3.65 -2.85 -4.25
N GLN A 114 -4.39 -2.64 -3.17
CA GLN A 114 -4.56 -1.33 -2.58
C GLN A 114 -3.37 -0.97 -1.70
N ILE A 115 -2.69 -1.96 -1.12
CA ILE A 115 -1.63 -1.77 -0.14
C ILE A 115 -0.33 -2.40 -0.64
N ILE A 116 0.74 -1.62 -0.59
CA ILE A 116 2.11 -2.12 -0.73
C ILE A 116 2.80 -2.14 0.62
N CYS A 117 3.62 -3.17 0.86
CA CYS A 117 4.35 -3.34 2.10
C CYS A 117 5.85 -3.41 1.82
N MET A 118 6.64 -2.76 2.66
CA MET A 118 8.11 -2.73 2.53
C MET A 118 8.78 -3.09 3.85
N GLY A 119 9.95 -3.70 3.76
CA GLY A 119 10.80 -4.03 4.89
C GLY A 119 11.92 -3.00 5.06
N ALA A 120 11.94 -2.27 6.18
CA ALA A 120 12.99 -1.30 6.48
C ALA A 120 14.37 -1.94 6.65
N ARG A 121 14.43 -3.25 6.88
CA ARG A 121 15.67 -4.04 6.95
C ARG A 121 16.02 -4.72 5.63
N VAL A 122 15.20 -4.55 4.59
CA VAL A 122 15.34 -5.20 3.29
C VAL A 122 15.70 -4.19 2.20
N VAL A 123 15.00 -3.07 2.16
CA VAL A 123 15.26 -2.02 1.15
C VAL A 123 16.05 -0.87 1.75
N THR A 124 16.88 -0.26 0.93
CA THR A 124 17.48 1.04 1.26
C THR A 124 16.44 2.14 1.09
N ALA A 125 16.62 3.27 1.77
CA ALA A 125 15.77 4.43 1.59
C ALA A 125 15.75 4.90 0.12
N GLU A 126 16.87 4.83 -0.56
CA GLU A 126 16.97 5.24 -1.97
C GLU A 126 16.15 4.32 -2.90
N LEU A 127 16.22 3.00 -2.70
CA LEU A 127 15.37 2.08 -3.46
C LEU A 127 13.88 2.34 -3.15
N ALA A 128 13.52 2.45 -1.88
CA ALA A 128 12.14 2.72 -1.49
C ALA A 128 11.59 4.01 -2.12
N LYS A 129 12.35 5.09 -2.10
CA LYS A 129 11.98 6.36 -2.75
C LYS A 129 11.74 6.17 -4.25
N SER A 130 12.60 5.40 -4.94
CA SER A 130 12.46 5.17 -6.38
C SER A 130 11.19 4.40 -6.77
N LEU A 131 10.60 3.66 -5.84
CA LEU A 131 9.39 2.89 -6.06
C LEU A 131 8.10 3.73 -5.91
N ILE A 132 8.15 4.85 -5.20
CA ILE A 132 6.94 5.65 -4.86
C ILE A 132 6.30 6.29 -6.11
N ALA A 133 7.08 6.97 -6.95
CA ALA A 133 6.52 7.65 -8.11
C ALA A 133 5.88 6.68 -9.11
N PRO A 134 6.53 5.55 -9.51
CA PRO A 134 5.88 4.54 -10.35
C PRO A 134 4.61 3.95 -9.70
N TRP A 135 4.62 3.69 -8.39
CA TRP A 135 3.45 3.19 -7.67
C TRP A 135 2.22 4.09 -7.84
N LEU A 136 2.42 5.40 -7.79
CA LEU A 136 1.34 6.38 -7.93
C LEU A 136 0.83 6.52 -9.38
N GLU A 137 1.60 6.06 -10.37
CA GLU A 137 1.21 6.08 -11.78
C GLU A 137 0.40 4.84 -12.20
N TYR A 138 0.64 3.68 -11.59
CA TYR A 138 -0.01 2.44 -11.99
C TYR A 138 -1.51 2.44 -11.62
N THR A 139 -2.33 1.96 -12.56
CA THR A 139 -3.78 1.79 -12.37
C THR A 139 -4.20 0.44 -12.94
N PHE A 140 -4.98 -0.30 -12.16
CA PHE A 140 -5.51 -1.60 -12.60
C PHE A 140 -6.53 -1.41 -13.71
N ASP A 141 -6.39 -2.19 -14.77
CA ASP A 141 -7.37 -2.25 -15.85
C ASP A 141 -8.45 -3.29 -15.54
N THR A 142 -9.65 -2.81 -15.20
CA THR A 142 -10.79 -3.66 -14.88
C THR A 142 -11.36 -4.42 -16.08
N ALA A 143 -11.01 -4.03 -17.30
CA ALA A 143 -11.36 -4.73 -18.54
C ALA A 143 -10.20 -5.63 -19.03
N GLY A 144 -9.06 -5.60 -18.37
CA GLY A 144 -7.87 -6.33 -18.76
C GLY A 144 -7.89 -7.81 -18.38
N PRO A 145 -6.90 -8.58 -18.86
CA PRO A 145 -6.86 -10.04 -18.70
C PRO A 145 -6.66 -10.52 -17.26
N SER A 146 -6.29 -9.64 -16.35
CA SER A 146 -6.13 -9.97 -14.92
C SER A 146 -7.42 -9.78 -14.10
N SER A 147 -8.43 -9.10 -14.65
CA SER A 147 -9.67 -8.79 -13.91
C SER A 147 -10.35 -10.06 -13.41
N SER A 148 -10.56 -11.04 -14.28
CA SER A 148 -11.21 -12.31 -13.91
C SER A 148 -10.47 -13.09 -12.83
N LYS A 149 -9.14 -12.90 -12.71
CA LYS A 149 -8.33 -13.55 -11.66
C LYS A 149 -8.53 -12.87 -10.32
N VAL A 150 -8.57 -11.55 -10.30
CA VAL A 150 -8.89 -10.76 -9.10
C VAL A 150 -10.31 -11.04 -8.63
N ASP A 151 -11.27 -11.19 -9.55
CA ASP A 151 -12.65 -11.55 -9.23
C ASP A 151 -12.75 -12.92 -8.56
N LYS A 152 -11.94 -13.90 -8.97
CA LYS A 152 -11.88 -15.21 -8.29
C LYS A 152 -11.42 -15.08 -6.84
N ILE A 153 -10.40 -14.25 -6.57
CA ILE A 153 -9.94 -13.98 -5.20
C ILE A 153 -11.06 -13.36 -4.37
N ASN A 154 -11.72 -12.34 -4.92
CA ASN A 154 -12.82 -11.66 -4.23
C ASN A 154 -14.02 -12.58 -3.99
N THR A 155 -14.30 -13.51 -4.91
CA THR A 155 -15.38 -14.48 -4.76
C THR A 155 -15.08 -15.46 -3.66
N LEU A 156 -13.87 -16.05 -3.66
CA LEU A 156 -13.43 -16.99 -2.62
C LEU A 156 -13.50 -16.35 -1.23
N GLU A 157 -13.06 -15.11 -1.12
CA GLU A 157 -13.13 -14.38 0.15
C GLU A 157 -14.57 -14.21 0.66
N ARG A 158 -15.53 -13.88 -0.23
CA ARG A 158 -16.95 -13.75 0.13
C ARG A 158 -17.59 -15.09 0.54
N GLU A 159 -17.11 -16.19 0.00
CA GLU A 159 -17.56 -17.54 0.35
C GLU A 159 -17.03 -18.03 1.70
N GLY A 160 -16.09 -17.32 2.29
CA GLY A 160 -15.54 -17.62 3.61
C GLY A 160 -14.59 -18.82 3.63
N LEU A 161 -13.95 -19.12 2.51
CA LEU A 161 -13.01 -20.25 2.33
C LEU A 161 -11.56 -19.77 2.39
#